data_a55b17cbc8d44a7b2b3d4d7bd5752836
#
_entry.id   a55b17cbc8d44a7b2b3d4d7bd5752836
#
_cell.length_a   1.000
_cell.length_b   1.000
_cell.length_c   1.000
_cell.angle_alpha   90.00
_cell.angle_beta   90.00
_cell.angle_gamma   90.00
#
_symmetry.space_group_name_H-M   'P 1'
#
loop_
_entity.id
_entity.type
_entity.pdbx_description
1 polymer ?
#
loop_
_entity_poly.entity_id
_entity_poly.type
_entity_poly.pdbx_seq_one_letter_code
_entity_poly.pdbx_strand_id
1 'polypeptide(L)'
;MSEALLGETFDIHGGGIDLVFPHHQNELAQSACAHGGAPLANYWMHNGHVTVGGEKMSKSLGNFLTVHDLLDEFPGEALRLTLLSAHYRQPLDFTKELVVEDRKSVV
;
A
#
# COMPACT_ATOMS: atom_id res chain seq x y z
N MET A 1 -9.27 -10.02 15.51
CA MET A 1 -8.33 -9.06 16.11
C MET A 1 -8.75 -7.61 15.85
N SER A 2 -9.13 -7.23 14.62
CA SER A 2 -9.68 -5.90 14.29
C SER A 2 -10.90 -5.53 15.14
N GLU A 3 -11.86 -6.43 15.26
CA GLU A 3 -13.07 -6.24 16.07
C GLU A 3 -12.77 -5.86 17.53
N ALA A 4 -11.79 -6.53 18.15
CA ALA A 4 -11.42 -6.25 19.55
C ALA A 4 -10.81 -4.86 19.77
N LEU A 5 -10.26 -4.24 18.73
CA LEU A 5 -9.57 -2.94 18.80
C LEU A 5 -10.38 -1.82 18.13
N LEU A 6 -11.16 -2.13 17.12
CA LEU A 6 -11.82 -1.14 16.25
C LEU A 6 -13.36 -1.26 16.26
N GLY A 7 -13.91 -2.33 16.87
CA GLY A 7 -15.33 -2.62 16.85
C GLY A 7 -15.76 -3.49 15.64
N GLU A 8 -17.04 -3.84 15.59
CA GLU A 8 -17.61 -4.69 14.54
C GLU A 8 -17.51 -4.05 13.15
N THR A 9 -17.75 -2.75 13.09
CA THR A 9 -17.62 -1.92 11.88
C THR A 9 -16.66 -0.79 12.18
N PHE A 10 -15.63 -0.62 11.37
CA PHE A 10 -14.67 0.47 11.51
C PHE A 10 -14.67 1.40 10.29
N ASP A 11 -13.95 2.52 10.38
CA ASP A 11 -14.08 3.58 9.38
C ASP A 11 -13.46 3.19 8.04
N ILE A 12 -12.18 2.81 8.02
CA ILE A 12 -11.42 2.60 6.80
C ILE A 12 -10.72 1.24 6.82
N HIS A 13 -10.92 0.43 5.78
CA HIS A 13 -10.15 -0.78 5.49
C HIS A 13 -9.40 -0.59 4.19
N GLY A 14 -8.09 -0.82 4.22
CA GLY A 14 -7.24 -0.55 3.06
C GLY A 14 -6.22 -1.65 2.78
N GLY A 15 -5.68 -1.61 1.56
CA GLY A 15 -4.62 -2.52 1.13
C GLY A 15 -4.24 -2.33 -0.32
N GLY A 16 -3.44 -3.24 -0.86
CA GLY A 16 -3.13 -3.26 -2.28
C GLY A 16 -4.33 -3.67 -3.13
N ILE A 17 -4.37 -3.23 -4.37
CA ILE A 17 -5.45 -3.56 -5.31
C ILE A 17 -5.60 -5.08 -5.54
N ASP A 18 -4.53 -5.86 -5.36
CA ASP A 18 -4.52 -7.31 -5.44
C ASP A 18 -5.26 -7.99 -4.28
N LEU A 19 -5.49 -7.28 -3.17
CA LEU A 19 -6.25 -7.80 -2.03
C LEU A 19 -7.76 -7.69 -2.20
N VAL A 20 -8.27 -6.94 -3.18
CA VAL A 20 -9.73 -6.82 -3.43
C VAL A 20 -10.35 -8.20 -3.55
N PHE A 21 -9.69 -9.07 -4.33
CA PHE A 21 -10.10 -10.45 -4.50
C PHE A 21 -8.87 -11.38 -4.51
N PRO A 22 -8.91 -12.50 -3.77
CA PRO A 22 -10.04 -12.98 -2.95
C PRO A 22 -10.04 -12.51 -1.49
N HIS A 23 -8.97 -11.83 -1.02
CA HIS A 23 -8.70 -11.58 0.40
C HIS A 23 -9.78 -10.72 1.08
N HIS A 24 -9.94 -9.48 0.64
CA HIS A 24 -10.92 -8.55 1.22
C HIS A 24 -12.36 -9.03 0.99
N GLN A 25 -12.63 -9.69 -0.14
CA GLN A 25 -13.94 -10.29 -0.38
C GLN A 25 -14.27 -11.38 0.65
N ASN A 26 -13.27 -12.20 1.01
CA ASN A 26 -13.44 -13.23 2.03
C ASN A 26 -13.57 -12.61 3.43
N GLU A 27 -12.79 -11.58 3.76
CA GLU A 27 -12.93 -10.87 5.04
C GLU A 27 -14.32 -10.25 5.21
N LEU A 28 -14.83 -9.62 4.15
CA LEU A 28 -16.18 -9.05 4.14
C LEU A 28 -17.24 -10.12 4.37
N ALA A 29 -17.14 -11.26 3.67
CA ALA A 29 -18.08 -12.35 3.82
C ALA A 29 -18.03 -12.95 5.23
N GLN A 30 -16.85 -13.17 5.80
CA GLN A 30 -16.67 -13.68 7.16
C GLN A 30 -17.27 -12.73 8.19
N SER A 31 -16.99 -11.43 8.07
CA SER A 31 -17.50 -10.42 8.99
C SER A 31 -19.02 -10.31 8.91
N ALA A 32 -19.58 -10.23 7.72
CA ALA A 32 -21.03 -10.14 7.53
C ALA A 32 -21.77 -11.38 8.12
N CYS A 33 -21.21 -12.58 7.93
CA CYS A 33 -21.78 -13.80 8.52
C CYS A 33 -21.71 -13.80 10.05
N ALA A 34 -20.63 -13.28 10.61
CA ALA A 34 -20.44 -13.23 12.07
C ALA A 34 -21.32 -12.17 12.76
N HIS A 35 -21.62 -11.07 12.08
CA HIS A 35 -22.27 -9.90 12.66
C HIS A 35 -23.64 -9.57 12.04
N GLY A 36 -24.38 -10.59 11.61
CA GLY A 36 -25.76 -10.42 11.13
C GLY A 36 -25.92 -9.52 9.90
N GLY A 37 -24.89 -9.44 9.05
CA GLY A 37 -24.90 -8.63 7.84
C GLY A 37 -24.31 -7.22 8.02
N ALA A 38 -23.77 -6.88 9.18
CA ALA A 38 -23.11 -5.58 9.40
C ALA A 38 -21.89 -5.45 8.47
N PRO A 39 -21.63 -4.25 7.90
CA PRO A 39 -20.47 -4.02 7.07
C PRO A 39 -19.18 -4.10 7.89
N LEU A 40 -18.12 -4.66 7.33
CA LEU A 40 -16.80 -4.70 7.98
C LEU A 40 -16.20 -3.30 8.12
N ALA A 41 -16.33 -2.47 7.09
CA ALA A 41 -15.84 -1.09 7.08
C ALA A 41 -16.76 -0.16 6.28
N ASN A 42 -16.76 1.11 6.65
CA ASN A 42 -17.53 2.15 5.97
C ASN A 42 -16.89 2.55 4.63
N TYR A 43 -15.56 2.58 4.57
CA TYR A 43 -14.79 2.97 3.39
C TYR A 43 -13.73 1.94 3.08
N TRP A 44 -13.54 1.67 1.79
CA TRP A 44 -12.51 0.78 1.26
C TRP A 44 -11.53 1.60 0.42
N MET A 45 -10.24 1.44 0.70
CA MET A 45 -9.18 2.16 0.02
C MET A 45 -8.13 1.19 -0.52
N HIS A 46 -7.91 1.20 -1.85
CA HIS A 46 -6.95 0.30 -2.47
C HIS A 46 -5.88 1.09 -3.21
N ASN A 47 -4.63 0.75 -2.93
CA ASN A 47 -3.46 1.35 -3.58
C ASN A 47 -3.05 0.53 -4.80
N GLY A 48 -2.51 1.22 -5.80
CA GLY A 48 -1.76 0.58 -6.87
C GLY A 48 -0.48 -0.10 -6.35
N HIS A 49 0.15 -0.89 -7.21
CA HIS A 49 1.40 -1.56 -6.87
C HIS A 49 2.61 -0.63 -6.99
N VAL A 50 3.63 -0.89 -6.20
CA VAL A 50 4.98 -0.41 -6.48
C VAL A 50 5.66 -1.44 -7.38
N THR A 51 6.13 -0.99 -8.53
CA THR A 51 6.94 -1.78 -9.46
C THR A 51 8.39 -1.33 -9.41
N VAL A 52 9.30 -2.18 -9.83
CA VAL A 52 10.72 -1.87 -9.99
C VAL A 52 11.13 -2.34 -11.37
N GLY A 53 11.48 -1.38 -12.25
CA GLY A 53 11.79 -1.69 -13.64
C GLY A 53 10.61 -2.28 -14.42
N GLY A 54 9.39 -1.85 -14.13
CA GLY A 54 8.16 -2.33 -14.76
C GLY A 54 7.62 -3.66 -14.22
N GLU A 55 8.35 -4.33 -13.31
CA GLU A 55 7.93 -5.60 -12.70
C GLU A 55 7.43 -5.37 -11.26
N LYS A 56 6.40 -6.12 -10.87
CA LYS A 56 5.88 -6.06 -9.49
C LYS A 56 7.00 -6.41 -8.50
N MET A 57 7.21 -5.54 -7.52
CA MET A 57 8.18 -5.80 -6.45
C MET A 57 7.81 -7.07 -5.69
N SER A 58 8.72 -8.03 -5.61
CA SER A 58 8.53 -9.26 -4.85
C SER A 58 9.84 -9.83 -4.32
N LYS A 59 9.76 -10.52 -3.18
CA LYS A 59 10.94 -11.20 -2.59
C LYS A 59 11.47 -12.31 -3.48
N SER A 60 10.59 -13.01 -4.19
CA SER A 60 10.96 -14.13 -5.07
C SER A 60 11.75 -13.69 -6.31
N LEU A 61 11.52 -12.46 -6.78
CA LEU A 61 12.24 -11.88 -7.92
C LEU A 61 13.56 -11.20 -7.50
N GLY A 62 13.83 -11.06 -6.19
CA GLY A 62 15.04 -10.40 -5.71
C GLY A 62 15.09 -8.88 -5.98
N ASN A 63 13.99 -8.28 -6.43
CA ASN A 63 13.86 -6.85 -6.69
C ASN A 63 13.20 -6.09 -5.51
N PHE A 64 13.22 -6.71 -4.32
CA PHE A 64 12.61 -6.15 -3.12
C PHE A 64 13.53 -5.11 -2.48
N LEU A 65 13.05 -3.86 -2.40
CA LEU A 65 13.73 -2.75 -1.75
C LEU A 65 12.99 -2.40 -0.47
N THR A 66 13.69 -2.32 0.65
CA THR A 66 13.08 -1.86 1.90
C THR A 66 13.30 -0.36 2.07
N VAL A 67 12.37 0.31 2.75
CA VAL A 67 12.55 1.73 3.12
C VAL A 67 13.79 1.88 4.01
N HIS A 68 14.08 0.91 4.86
CA HIS A 68 15.26 0.92 5.74
C HIS A 68 16.56 1.01 4.91
N ASP A 69 16.71 0.14 3.91
CA ASP A 69 17.92 0.12 3.07
C ASP A 69 18.04 1.41 2.24
N LEU A 70 16.90 1.94 1.78
CA LEU A 70 16.87 3.18 0.99
C LEU A 70 17.22 4.42 1.84
N LEU A 71 16.93 4.42 3.14
CA LEU A 71 17.29 5.51 4.05
C LEU A 71 18.79 5.66 4.27
N ASP A 72 19.57 4.60 4.02
CA ASP A 72 21.03 4.68 4.04
C ASP A 72 21.60 5.44 2.82
N GLU A 73 20.85 5.47 1.71
CA GLU A 73 21.27 6.10 0.46
C GLU A 73 20.59 7.47 0.22
N PHE A 74 19.34 7.64 0.68
CA PHE A 74 18.50 8.79 0.35
C PHE A 74 17.87 9.43 1.58
N PRO A 75 17.66 10.78 1.59
CA PRO A 75 16.87 11.44 2.62
C PRO A 75 15.42 10.94 2.63
N GLY A 76 14.85 10.75 3.84
CA GLY A 76 13.49 10.26 3.99
C GLY A 76 12.43 11.13 3.31
N GLU A 77 12.65 12.46 3.26
CA GLU A 77 11.75 13.38 2.55
C GLU A 77 11.73 13.16 1.04
N ALA A 78 12.88 12.85 0.43
CA ALA A 78 12.92 12.50 -0.99
C ALA A 78 12.18 11.20 -1.29
N LEU A 79 12.38 10.17 -0.47
CA LEU A 79 11.63 8.91 -0.58
C LEU A 79 10.12 9.12 -0.43
N ARG A 80 9.72 9.96 0.52
CA ARG A 80 8.32 10.31 0.73
C ARG A 80 7.73 11.05 -0.47
N LEU A 81 8.45 12.01 -1.02
CA LEU A 81 8.01 12.73 -2.22
C LEU A 81 7.85 11.80 -3.41
N THR A 82 8.83 10.91 -3.64
CA THR A 82 8.76 9.89 -4.69
C THR A 82 7.51 9.01 -4.56
N LEU A 83 7.20 8.52 -3.35
CA LEU A 83 5.99 7.71 -3.13
C LEU A 83 4.69 8.51 -3.35
N LEU A 84 4.72 9.83 -3.17
CA LEU A 84 3.58 10.72 -3.38
C LEU A 84 3.50 11.29 -4.80
N SER A 85 4.49 11.05 -5.66
CA SER A 85 4.54 11.59 -7.02
C SER A 85 3.47 10.98 -7.94
N ALA A 86 3.03 9.75 -7.66
CA ALA A 86 1.93 9.11 -8.36
C ALA A 86 0.64 9.14 -7.55
N HIS A 87 -0.50 9.16 -8.25
CA HIS A 87 -1.79 8.98 -7.59
C HIS A 87 -1.86 7.58 -6.94
N TYR A 88 -2.36 7.49 -5.71
CA TYR A 88 -2.32 6.25 -4.92
C TYR A 88 -2.97 5.02 -5.60
N ARG A 89 -3.92 5.22 -6.51
CA ARG A 89 -4.57 4.13 -7.29
C ARG A 89 -3.76 3.66 -8.51
N GLN A 90 -2.73 4.43 -8.88
CA GLN A 90 -1.90 4.10 -10.04
C GLN A 90 -0.66 3.30 -9.61
N PRO A 91 -0.14 2.42 -10.46
CA PRO A 91 1.17 1.83 -10.23
C PRO A 91 2.24 2.91 -10.17
N LEU A 92 3.16 2.78 -9.23
CA LEU A 92 4.37 3.60 -9.14
C LEU A 92 5.56 2.76 -9.55
N ASP A 93 6.23 3.11 -10.63
CA ASP A 93 7.50 2.48 -10.99
C ASP A 93 8.62 3.16 -10.22
N PHE A 94 9.10 2.50 -9.18
CA PHE A 94 10.13 3.02 -8.31
C PHE A 94 11.50 2.82 -8.95
N THR A 95 12.20 3.92 -9.20
CA THR A 95 13.59 3.91 -9.65
C THR A 95 14.44 4.82 -8.77
N LYS A 96 15.73 4.51 -8.61
CA LYS A 96 16.65 5.37 -7.85
C LYS A 96 16.82 6.73 -8.52
N GLU A 97 16.73 6.77 -9.84
CA GLU A 97 16.80 8.00 -10.63
C GLU A 97 15.64 8.94 -10.28
N LEU A 98 14.44 8.42 -10.11
CA LEU A 98 13.27 9.19 -9.70
C LEU A 98 13.49 9.82 -8.31
N VAL A 99 14.05 9.07 -7.35
CA VAL A 99 14.37 9.59 -6.02
C VAL A 99 15.44 10.72 -6.09
N VAL A 100 16.43 10.57 -6.96
CA VAL A 100 17.47 11.61 -7.17
C VAL A 100 16.87 12.89 -7.77
N GLU A 101 15.90 12.75 -8.67
CA GLU A 101 15.20 13.89 -9.28
C GLU A 101 14.33 14.60 -8.25
N ASP A 102 13.54 13.85 -7.48
CA ASP A 102 12.69 14.37 -6.42
C ASP A 102 13.50 15.02 -5.29
N ARG A 103 14.69 14.49 -4.98
CA ARG A 103 15.63 15.10 -4.02
C ARG A 103 15.95 16.55 -4.36
N LYS A 104 16.07 16.92 -5.64
CA LYS A 104 16.36 18.29 -6.07
C LYS A 104 15.23 19.26 -5.73
N SER A 105 14.03 18.75 -5.51
CA SER A 105 12.84 19.53 -5.15
C SER A 105 12.67 19.72 -3.65
N VAL A 106 13.43 18.98 -2.84
CA VAL A 106 13.36 18.99 -1.35
C VAL A 106 14.44 19.89 -0.73
N VAL A 107 15.41 20.35 -1.52
CA VAL A 107 16.55 21.17 -1.05
C VAL A 107 16.25 22.66 -1.24
#